data_0dd5028a963eaea57c58197757e8f2aa
#
_entry.id   0dd5028a963eaea57c58197757e8f2aa
#
_cell.length_a   1.000
_cell.length_b   1.000
_cell.length_c   1.000
_cell.angle_alpha   90.00
_cell.angle_beta   90.00
_cell.angle_gamma   90.00
#
_symmetry.space_group_name_H-M   'P 1'
#
loop_
_entity.id
_entity.type
_entity.pdbx_description
1 polymer ?
#
loop_
_entity_poly.entity_id
_entity_poly.type
_entity_poly.pdbx_seq_one_letter_code
_entity_poly.pdbx_strand_id
1 'polypeptide(L)'
;MFVVITRNFPPDVGGIQILMEGLSKALINHGPVKIFADEYPNCNDYDRNSNLGIQRIGGFKVFRKFRKAYAANEYLKNNKIRAIFFDHWKSLEHIDLDHLN
;
A
#
# COMPACT_ATOMS: atom_id res chain seq x y z
N MET A 1 12.67 -4.69 3.92
CA MET A 1 11.36 -4.00 3.95
C MET A 1 10.66 -4.15 2.63
N PHE A 2 9.35 -4.30 2.67
CA PHE A 2 8.52 -4.46 1.49
C PHE A 2 7.48 -3.34 1.44
N VAL A 3 7.12 -2.91 0.23
CA VAL A 3 6.06 -1.93 0.01
C VAL A 3 4.96 -2.57 -0.81
N VAL A 4 3.72 -2.36 -0.38
CA VAL A 4 2.52 -2.82 -1.10
C VAL A 4 1.72 -1.59 -1.48
N ILE A 5 1.39 -1.48 -2.77
CA ILE A 5 0.61 -0.35 -3.29
C ILE A 5 -0.67 -0.92 -3.89
N THR A 6 -1.80 -0.59 -3.30
CA THR A 6 -3.08 -1.14 -3.73
C THR A 6 -4.17 -0.07 -3.60
N ARG A 7 -5.20 -0.17 -4.42
CA ARG A 7 -6.38 0.69 -4.27
C ARG A 7 -7.28 0.16 -3.18
N ASN A 8 -7.55 -1.12 -3.23
CA ASN A 8 -8.55 -1.75 -2.37
C ASN A 8 -7.86 -2.65 -1.34
N PHE A 9 -8.19 -2.45 -0.08
CA PHE A 9 -7.63 -3.23 1.02
C PHE A 9 -8.71 -3.39 2.09
N PRO A 10 -8.69 -4.46 2.90
CA PRO A 10 -9.66 -4.58 3.99
C PRO A 10 -9.70 -3.31 4.85
N PRO A 11 -10.84 -2.94 5.42
CA PRO A 11 -12.04 -3.74 5.61
C PRO A 11 -12.98 -3.85 4.41
N ASP A 12 -12.65 -3.22 3.28
CA ASP A 12 -13.38 -3.43 2.05
C ASP A 12 -13.31 -4.93 1.68
N VAL A 13 -14.38 -5.47 1.11
CA VAL A 13 -14.52 -6.91 0.86
C VAL A 13 -14.48 -7.20 -0.63
N GLY A 14 -13.66 -8.18 -1.00
CA GLY A 14 -13.52 -8.61 -2.39
C GLY A 14 -12.31 -9.51 -2.56
N GLY A 15 -12.17 -10.10 -3.75
CA GLY A 15 -11.08 -11.02 -4.05
C GLY A 15 -9.70 -10.36 -4.00
N ILE A 16 -9.58 -9.15 -4.56
CA ILE A 16 -8.32 -8.40 -4.55
C ILE A 16 -7.94 -8.03 -3.12
N GLN A 17 -8.91 -7.60 -2.31
CA GLN A 17 -8.66 -7.23 -0.92
C GLN A 17 -8.14 -8.41 -0.12
N ILE A 18 -8.74 -9.56 -0.28
CA ILE A 18 -8.31 -10.78 0.41
C ILE A 18 -6.92 -11.19 -0.04
N LEU A 19 -6.66 -11.13 -1.34
CA LEU A 19 -5.36 -11.47 -1.90
C LEU A 19 -4.25 -10.57 -1.37
N MET A 20 -4.50 -9.26 -1.40
CA MET A 20 -3.48 -8.30 -0.97
C MET A 20 -3.24 -8.37 0.53
N GLU A 21 -4.27 -8.64 1.32
CA GLU A 21 -4.12 -8.86 2.76
C GLU A 21 -3.29 -10.11 3.03
N GLY A 22 -3.61 -11.22 2.38
CA GLY A 22 -2.88 -12.47 2.56
C GLY A 22 -1.41 -12.35 2.18
N LEU A 23 -1.15 -11.67 1.05
CA LEU A 23 0.22 -11.40 0.62
C LEU A 23 0.97 -10.58 1.67
N SER A 24 0.34 -9.50 2.15
CA SER A 24 0.98 -8.61 3.14
C SER A 24 1.28 -9.33 4.43
N LYS A 25 0.37 -10.16 4.90
CA LYS A 25 0.58 -10.96 6.13
C LYS A 25 1.68 -12.00 5.96
N ALA A 26 1.82 -12.56 4.76
CA ALA A 26 2.93 -13.47 4.48
C ALA A 26 4.27 -12.73 4.47
N LEU A 27 4.30 -11.55 3.88
CA LEU A 27 5.52 -10.75 3.77
C LEU A 27 6.05 -10.30 5.13
N ILE A 28 5.17 -10.07 6.11
CA ILE A 28 5.59 -9.59 7.44
C ILE A 28 6.54 -10.59 8.13
N ASN A 29 6.47 -11.87 7.75
CA ASN A 29 7.38 -12.89 8.28
C ASN A 29 8.80 -12.77 7.71
N HIS A 30 8.98 -11.96 6.68
CA HIS A 30 10.27 -11.78 6.01
C HIS A 30 10.84 -10.37 6.18
N GLY A 31 10.10 -9.49 6.83
CA GLY A 31 10.56 -8.13 7.11
C GLY A 31 9.39 -7.17 7.27
N PRO A 32 9.68 -5.91 7.61
CA PRO A 32 8.64 -4.90 7.74
C PRO A 32 7.89 -4.68 6.42
N VAL A 33 6.60 -4.39 6.54
CA VAL A 33 5.71 -4.15 5.38
C VAL A 33 5.04 -2.81 5.53
N LYS A 34 5.15 -1.97 4.50
CA LYS A 34 4.45 -0.68 4.41
C LYS A 34 3.42 -0.77 3.30
N ILE A 35 2.18 -0.43 3.60
CA ILE A 35 1.06 -0.54 2.67
C ILE A 35 0.51 0.85 2.40
N PHE A 36 0.36 1.21 1.13
CA PHE A 36 -0.34 2.40 0.68
C PHE A 36 -1.65 1.96 0.04
N ALA A 37 -2.76 2.33 0.65
CA ALA A 37 -4.10 1.93 0.20
C ALA A 37 -5.03 3.13 0.25
N ASP A 38 -6.11 3.07 -0.55
CA ASP A 38 -7.13 4.11 -0.53
C ASP A 38 -7.94 4.04 0.76
N GLU A 39 -8.45 5.19 1.18
CA GLU A 39 -9.37 5.26 2.32
C GLU A 39 -10.64 4.46 2.05
N TYR A 40 -11.17 3.87 3.12
CA TYR A 40 -12.42 3.14 3.08
C TYR A 40 -13.16 3.36 4.40
N PRO A 41 -14.50 3.37 4.43
CA PRO A 41 -15.23 3.52 5.69
C PRO A 41 -14.76 2.51 6.74
N ASN A 42 -14.55 2.99 7.96
CA ASN A 42 -14.09 2.19 9.11
C ASN A 42 -12.67 1.63 8.97
N CYS A 43 -11.88 2.12 8.03
CA CYS A 43 -10.51 1.63 7.86
C CYS A 43 -9.64 1.89 9.10
N ASN A 44 -9.93 2.94 9.87
CA ASN A 44 -9.13 3.26 11.06
C ASN A 44 -9.16 2.15 12.10
N ASP A 45 -10.30 1.51 12.30
CA ASP A 45 -10.40 0.40 13.25
C ASP A 45 -9.62 -0.81 12.78
N TYR A 46 -9.72 -1.13 11.49
CA TYR A 46 -8.95 -2.21 10.90
C TYR A 46 -7.46 -1.94 11.03
N ASP A 47 -7.02 -0.73 10.67
CA ASP A 47 -5.61 -0.38 10.66
C ASP A 47 -5.00 -0.42 12.05
N ARG A 48 -5.75 0.03 13.07
CA ARG A 48 -5.28 0.00 14.45
C ARG A 48 -5.06 -1.42 14.97
N ASN A 49 -5.87 -2.36 14.53
CA ASN A 49 -5.81 -3.74 14.99
C ASN A 49 -4.87 -4.60 14.14
N SER A 50 -4.24 -4.01 13.14
CA SER A 50 -3.32 -4.71 12.24
C SER A 50 -1.89 -4.51 12.69
N ASN A 51 -1.04 -5.53 12.46
CA ASN A 51 0.40 -5.41 12.65
C ASN A 51 1.12 -4.92 11.39
N LEU A 52 0.36 -4.51 10.38
CA LEU A 52 0.89 -3.99 9.12
C LEU A 52 1.00 -2.45 9.21
N GLY A 53 1.99 -1.88 8.54
CA GLY A 53 2.12 -0.43 8.47
C GLY A 53 1.27 0.12 7.33
N ILE A 54 0.02 0.47 7.62
CA ILE A 54 -0.94 0.90 6.60
C ILE A 54 -1.08 2.41 6.61
N GLN A 55 -0.88 3.02 5.45
CA GLN A 55 -1.12 4.43 5.23
C GLN A 55 -2.26 4.58 4.22
N ARG A 56 -3.35 5.21 4.65
CA ARG A 56 -4.53 5.41 3.81
C ARG A 56 -4.48 6.75 3.10
N ILE A 57 -4.86 6.76 1.84
CA ILE A 57 -4.88 7.96 1.02
C ILE A 57 -6.33 8.31 0.71
N GLY A 58 -6.74 9.48 1.13
CA GLY A 58 -8.10 9.98 0.89
C GLY A 58 -8.12 11.12 -0.12
N GLY A 59 -9.29 11.76 -0.22
CA GLY A 59 -9.52 12.89 -1.09
C GLY A 59 -10.26 12.51 -2.35
N PHE A 60 -10.39 13.49 -3.27
CA PHE A 60 -11.11 13.25 -4.52
C PHE A 60 -10.44 12.16 -5.34
N LYS A 61 -11.26 11.30 -5.93
CA LYS A 61 -10.80 10.14 -6.68
C LYS A 61 -9.79 10.51 -7.78
N VAL A 62 -10.00 11.65 -8.45
CA VAL A 62 -9.13 12.10 -9.54
C VAL A 62 -7.71 12.38 -9.06
N PHE A 63 -7.56 12.92 -7.86
CA PHE A 63 -6.26 13.29 -7.31
C PHE A 63 -5.64 12.21 -6.42
N ARG A 64 -6.42 11.21 -6.07
CA ARG A 64 -6.00 10.20 -5.08
C ARG A 64 -4.78 9.41 -5.54
N LYS A 65 -4.74 9.03 -6.81
CA LYS A 65 -3.59 8.27 -7.32
C LYS A 65 -2.31 9.07 -7.30
N PHE A 66 -2.39 10.38 -7.55
CA PHE A 66 -1.22 11.27 -7.50
C PHE A 66 -0.74 11.44 -6.06
N ARG A 67 -1.66 11.60 -5.12
CA ARG A 67 -1.33 11.71 -3.70
C ARG A 67 -0.69 10.43 -3.18
N LYS A 68 -1.21 9.28 -3.61
CA LYS A 68 -0.66 7.99 -3.23
C LYS A 68 0.74 7.80 -3.81
N ALA A 69 0.91 8.15 -5.08
CA ALA A 69 2.23 8.08 -5.72
C ALA A 69 3.24 8.99 -5.02
N TYR A 70 2.83 10.20 -4.64
CA TYR A 70 3.70 11.12 -3.91
C TYR A 70 4.15 10.52 -2.58
N ALA A 71 3.18 10.00 -1.81
CA ALA A 71 3.50 9.41 -0.50
C ALA A 71 4.41 8.19 -0.65
N ALA A 72 4.14 7.34 -1.63
CA ALA A 72 4.96 6.16 -1.88
C ALA A 72 6.36 6.55 -2.33
N ASN A 73 6.50 7.52 -3.23
CA ASN A 73 7.81 7.97 -3.71
C ASN A 73 8.65 8.55 -2.58
N GLU A 74 8.04 9.34 -1.68
CA GLU A 74 8.77 9.86 -0.52
C GLU A 74 9.25 8.73 0.38
N TYR A 75 8.43 7.72 0.56
CA TYR A 75 8.82 6.56 1.36
C TYR A 75 9.96 5.78 0.73
N LEU A 76 9.90 5.58 -0.60
CA LEU A 76 10.95 4.87 -1.34
C LEU A 76 12.29 5.58 -1.29
N LYS A 77 12.28 6.91 -1.31
CA LYS A 77 13.50 7.72 -1.20
C LYS A 77 14.20 7.53 0.14
N ASN A 78 13.43 7.38 1.20
CA ASN A 78 13.95 7.46 2.57
C ASN A 78 14.14 6.09 3.22
N ASN A 79 13.86 5.00 2.51
CA ASN A 79 13.95 3.67 3.07
C ASN A 79 14.54 2.69 2.05
N LYS A 80 15.21 1.68 2.56
CA LYS A 80 15.69 0.59 1.71
C LYS A 80 14.55 -0.38 1.47
N ILE A 81 14.13 -0.47 0.22
CA ILE A 81 12.99 -1.30 -0.18
C ILE A 81 13.49 -2.50 -0.95
N ARG A 82 13.13 -3.68 -0.49
CA ARG A 82 13.53 -4.94 -1.09
C ARG A 82 12.69 -5.31 -2.30
N ALA A 83 11.40 -5.03 -2.22
CA ALA A 83 10.47 -5.31 -3.31
C ALA A 83 9.20 -4.50 -3.14
N ILE A 84 8.53 -4.22 -4.27
CA ILE A 84 7.24 -3.57 -4.31
C ILE A 84 6.23 -4.56 -4.91
N PHE A 85 5.09 -4.69 -4.25
CA PHE A 85 3.97 -5.51 -4.71
C PHE A 85 2.78 -4.59 -4.98
N PHE A 86 1.96 -4.91 -5.97
CA PHE A 86 0.85 -4.07 -6.36
C PHE A 86 -0.31 -4.93 -6.87
N ASP A 87 -1.52 -4.39 -6.76
CA ASP A 87 -2.74 -5.09 -7.17
C ASP A 87 -2.98 -5.04 -8.68
N HIS A 88 -2.56 -3.93 -9.31
CA HIS A 88 -2.76 -3.69 -10.74
C HIS A 88 -1.66 -2.75 -11.24
N TRP A 89 -1.27 -2.91 -12.52
CA TRP A 89 -0.19 -2.08 -13.07
C TRP A 89 -0.46 -0.58 -12.94
N LYS A 90 -1.73 -0.16 -12.93
CA LYS A 90 -2.09 1.24 -12.75
C LYS A 90 -1.68 1.78 -11.38
N SER A 91 -1.54 0.93 -10.39
CA SER A 91 -1.06 1.34 -9.07
C SER A 91 0.40 1.73 -9.08
N LEU A 92 1.14 1.37 -10.12
CA LEU A 92 2.54 1.78 -10.28
C LEU A 92 2.71 3.06 -11.10
N GLU A 93 1.63 3.62 -11.65
CA GLU A 93 1.72 4.88 -12.39
C GLU A 93 2.28 5.97 -11.47
N HIS A 94 3.23 6.74 -11.99
CA HIS A 94 3.89 7.84 -11.27
C HIS A 94 4.77 7.39 -10.10
N ILE A 95 5.00 6.09 -9.95
CA ILE A 95 5.93 5.57 -8.94
C ILE A 95 7.34 5.55 -9.53
N ASP A 96 8.29 6.10 -8.78
CA ASP A 96 9.69 6.14 -9.19
C ASP A 96 10.40 4.88 -8.71
N LEU A 97 10.61 3.95 -9.63
CA LEU A 97 11.23 2.66 -9.34
C LEU A 97 12.75 2.73 -9.27
N ASP A 98 13.35 3.87 -9.60
CA ASP A 98 14.81 4.03 -9.57
C ASP A 98 15.37 3.96 -8.15
N HIS A 99 14.52 4.10 -7.14
CA HIS A 99 14.94 4.00 -5.74
C HIS A 99 14.98 2.55 -5.22
N LEU A 100 14.64 1.58 -6.05
CA LEU A 100 14.76 0.17 -5.68
C LEU A 100 16.21 -0.29 -5.83
N ASN A 101 16.63 -1.05 -4.85
CA ASN A 101 17.96 -1.68 -4.87
C ASN A 101 17.86 -3.13 -5.32
#